data_2d0d74df278b719ee072cc0ff3f5a784
#
_entry.id   2d0d74df278b719ee072cc0ff3f5a784
#
_cell.length_a   1.000
_cell.length_b   1.000
_cell.length_c   1.000
_cell.angle_alpha   90.00
_cell.angle_beta   90.00
_cell.angle_gamma   90.00
#
_symmetry.space_group_name_H-M   'P 1'
#
loop_
_entity.id
_entity.type
_entity.pdbx_description
1 polymer ?
#
loop_
_entity_poly.entity_id
_entity_poly.type
_entity_poly.pdbx_seq_one_letter_code
_entity_poly.pdbx_strand_id
1 'polypeptide(L)'
;MRSHLAFPIGQAAILALLTPTSSLVAQAFGGEKEARSMLERAVVAMKEDKVKALEMFNKGEGGFKDRDLYVFCANASDGVLTAHPSLRGEHLQEIVGKKGYPLGKEIMGNAAEGKIKEVTYWWPRPGGSDKPFEKHTFYTQVVGQNCGVGYYQE
;
A
#
# COMPACT_ATOMS: atom_id res chain seq x y z
N MET A 1 -24.49 38.39 -74.57
CA MET A 1 -23.79 38.85 -73.37
C MET A 1 -24.17 37.98 -72.17
N ARG A 2 -23.36 37.02 -71.80
CA ARG A 2 -23.63 36.14 -70.64
C ARG A 2 -22.41 36.24 -69.69
N SER A 3 -22.62 36.88 -68.55
CA SER A 3 -21.64 37.00 -67.51
C SER A 3 -21.67 35.75 -66.63
N HIS A 4 -20.57 35.05 -66.57
CA HIS A 4 -20.38 33.92 -65.65
C HIS A 4 -19.74 34.46 -64.34
N LEU A 5 -20.47 34.42 -63.22
CA LEU A 5 -19.96 34.65 -61.87
C LEU A 5 -19.42 33.33 -61.35
N ALA A 6 -18.13 33.28 -61.15
CA ALA A 6 -17.47 32.19 -60.46
C ALA A 6 -17.48 32.45 -58.93
N PHE A 7 -18.03 31.51 -58.17
CA PHE A 7 -17.94 31.48 -56.71
C PHE A 7 -16.66 30.75 -56.27
N PRO A 8 -15.90 31.29 -55.31
CA PRO A 8 -14.78 30.55 -54.75
C PRO A 8 -15.29 29.55 -53.68
N ILE A 9 -14.88 28.30 -53.80
CA ILE A 9 -15.10 27.24 -52.84
C ILE A 9 -14.15 27.47 -51.68
N GLY A 10 -14.71 27.84 -50.51
CA GLY A 10 -13.94 27.95 -49.26
C GLY A 10 -13.56 26.58 -48.74
N GLN A 11 -12.27 26.30 -48.67
CA GLN A 11 -11.75 25.15 -47.97
C GLN A 11 -11.85 25.35 -46.44
N ALA A 12 -12.72 24.63 -45.77
CA ALA A 12 -12.75 24.55 -44.32
C ALA A 12 -11.63 23.62 -43.87
N ALA A 13 -10.59 24.18 -43.24
CA ALA A 13 -9.53 23.40 -42.56
C ALA A 13 -10.10 22.82 -41.27
N ILE A 14 -10.29 21.52 -41.20
CA ILE A 14 -10.64 20.80 -39.96
C ILE A 14 -9.36 20.65 -39.15
N LEU A 15 -9.22 21.45 -38.10
CA LEU A 15 -8.14 21.33 -37.13
C LEU A 15 -8.47 20.15 -36.19
N ALA A 16 -7.87 19.00 -36.44
CA ALA A 16 -7.98 17.83 -35.58
C ALA A 16 -7.19 18.12 -34.30
N LEU A 17 -7.91 18.36 -33.21
CA LEU A 17 -7.34 18.42 -31.86
C LEU A 17 -6.93 17.00 -31.45
N LEU A 18 -5.64 16.71 -31.57
CA LEU A 18 -5.01 15.53 -30.97
C LEU A 18 -4.98 15.73 -29.44
N THR A 19 -5.95 15.18 -28.75
CA THR A 19 -5.87 15.07 -27.27
C THR A 19 -4.84 14.01 -26.93
N PRO A 20 -3.82 14.30 -26.14
CA PRO A 20 -2.93 13.27 -25.64
C PRO A 20 -3.71 12.35 -24.70
N THR A 21 -3.96 11.13 -25.11
CA THR A 21 -4.42 10.06 -24.23
C THR A 21 -3.26 9.71 -23.32
N SER A 22 -3.22 10.30 -22.12
CA SER A 22 -2.33 9.83 -21.06
C SER A 22 -2.74 8.41 -20.69
N SER A 23 -2.03 7.43 -21.21
CA SER A 23 -2.14 6.04 -20.75
C SER A 23 -1.69 6.01 -19.30
N LEU A 24 -2.64 5.89 -18.36
CA LEU A 24 -2.35 5.52 -16.98
C LEU A 24 -1.81 4.09 -17.01
N VAL A 25 -0.49 3.95 -17.09
CA VAL A 25 0.16 2.67 -16.83
C VAL A 25 -0.07 2.38 -15.36
N ALA A 26 -0.85 1.34 -15.05
CA ALA A 26 -1.05 0.89 -13.68
C ALA A 26 0.32 0.52 -13.09
N GLN A 27 0.70 1.17 -11.99
CA GLN A 27 1.95 0.90 -11.30
C GLN A 27 1.92 -0.52 -10.73
N ALA A 28 2.95 -1.32 -11.01
CA ALA A 28 3.00 -2.73 -10.61
C ALA A 28 3.10 -2.91 -9.08
N PHE A 29 3.62 -1.92 -8.36
CA PHE A 29 3.86 -1.94 -6.92
C PHE A 29 3.26 -0.71 -6.24
N GLY A 30 2.93 -0.86 -4.94
CA GLY A 30 2.47 0.25 -4.12
C GLY A 30 3.64 1.10 -3.59
N GLY A 31 3.46 2.42 -3.54
CA GLY A 31 4.46 3.35 -3.06
C GLY A 31 4.20 3.83 -1.62
N GLU A 32 5.10 4.69 -1.16
CA GLU A 32 5.10 5.27 0.19
C GLU A 32 3.75 5.91 0.58
N LYS A 33 3.22 6.79 -0.27
CA LYS A 33 1.96 7.50 0.00
C LYS A 33 0.77 6.54 0.13
N GLU A 34 0.73 5.50 -0.70
CA GLU A 34 -0.33 4.50 -0.69
C GLU A 34 -0.22 3.61 0.55
N ALA A 35 1.00 3.21 0.95
CA ALA A 35 1.23 2.45 2.17
C ALA A 35 0.79 3.23 3.43
N ARG A 36 1.16 4.51 3.52
CA ARG A 36 0.76 5.38 4.62
C ARG A 36 -0.76 5.56 4.66
N SER A 37 -1.38 5.86 3.53
CA SER A 37 -2.84 5.99 3.43
C SER A 37 -3.58 4.70 3.80
N MET A 38 -3.05 3.54 3.41
CA MET A 38 -3.63 2.25 3.79
C MET A 38 -3.56 2.04 5.31
N LEU A 39 -2.45 2.38 5.97
CA LEU A 39 -2.34 2.29 7.43
C LEU A 39 -3.30 3.25 8.13
N GLU A 40 -3.43 4.49 7.67
CA GLU A 40 -4.36 5.46 8.24
C GLU A 40 -5.83 4.97 8.14
N ARG A 41 -6.23 4.38 7.01
CA ARG A 41 -7.55 3.74 6.85
C ARG A 41 -7.70 2.51 7.76
N ALA A 42 -6.64 1.72 7.92
CA ALA A 42 -6.65 0.58 8.83
C ALA A 42 -6.86 1.01 10.29
N VAL A 43 -6.25 2.11 10.71
CA VAL A 43 -6.46 2.70 12.04
C VAL A 43 -7.93 3.09 12.26
N VAL A 44 -8.56 3.71 11.27
CA VAL A 44 -9.99 4.07 11.34
C VAL A 44 -10.84 2.81 11.48
N ALA A 45 -10.65 1.81 10.62
CA ALA A 45 -11.39 0.55 10.64
C ALA A 45 -11.24 -0.18 11.99
N MET A 46 -10.02 -0.21 12.55
CA MET A 46 -9.75 -0.82 13.86
C MET A 46 -10.49 -0.13 15.00
N LYS A 47 -10.61 1.19 14.96
CA LYS A 47 -11.35 1.98 15.96
C LYS A 47 -12.86 1.79 15.85
N GLU A 48 -13.37 1.58 14.64
CA GLU A 48 -14.80 1.35 14.40
C GLU A 48 -15.24 -0.05 14.83
N ASP A 49 -14.54 -1.08 14.36
CA ASP A 49 -14.82 -2.49 14.70
C ASP A 49 -13.54 -3.32 14.51
N LYS A 50 -12.81 -3.55 15.61
CA LYS A 50 -11.56 -4.30 15.62
C LYS A 50 -11.69 -5.70 15.01
N VAL A 51 -12.76 -6.43 15.36
CA VAL A 51 -12.95 -7.83 14.90
C VAL A 51 -13.16 -7.86 13.40
N LYS A 52 -14.05 -7.03 12.90
CA LYS A 52 -14.33 -6.90 11.47
C LYS A 52 -13.11 -6.40 10.69
N ALA A 53 -12.39 -5.42 11.23
CA ALA A 53 -11.18 -4.91 10.58
C ALA A 53 -10.11 -5.99 10.43
N LEU A 54 -9.80 -6.75 11.48
CA LEU A 54 -8.83 -7.85 11.42
C LEU A 54 -9.26 -8.94 10.42
N GLU A 55 -10.56 -9.23 10.33
CA GLU A 55 -11.10 -10.16 9.33
C GLU A 55 -10.87 -9.64 7.90
N MET A 56 -11.16 -8.36 7.64
CA MET A 56 -10.92 -7.72 6.33
C MET A 56 -9.43 -7.73 5.97
N PHE A 57 -8.54 -7.45 6.92
CA PHE A 57 -7.09 -7.47 6.68
C PHE A 57 -6.62 -8.88 6.30
N ASN A 58 -7.07 -9.90 7.01
CA ASN A 58 -6.72 -11.29 6.70
C ASN A 58 -7.26 -11.78 5.35
N LYS A 59 -8.45 -11.33 4.94
CA LYS A 59 -9.04 -11.64 3.63
C LYS A 59 -8.51 -10.78 2.50
N GLY A 60 -7.82 -9.67 2.81
CA GLY A 60 -7.39 -8.69 1.81
C GLY A 60 -8.55 -7.89 1.21
N GLU A 61 -9.65 -7.77 1.94
CA GLU A 61 -10.85 -7.03 1.53
C GLU A 61 -10.76 -5.53 1.91
N GLY A 62 -11.67 -4.72 1.37
CA GLY A 62 -11.79 -3.30 1.73
C GLY A 62 -10.61 -2.44 1.31
N GLY A 63 -9.79 -2.90 0.37
CA GLY A 63 -8.59 -2.20 -0.08
C GLY A 63 -7.43 -2.27 0.91
N PHE A 64 -7.42 -3.27 1.82
CA PHE A 64 -6.34 -3.51 2.78
C PHE A 64 -5.28 -4.51 2.29
N LYS A 65 -5.41 -4.93 1.05
CA LYS A 65 -4.38 -5.57 0.24
C LYS A 65 -4.48 -5.01 -1.16
N ASP A 66 -3.41 -4.41 -1.65
CA ASP A 66 -3.34 -3.84 -2.99
C ASP A 66 -1.94 -4.05 -3.56
N ARG A 67 -1.83 -4.84 -4.64
CA ARG A 67 -0.55 -5.22 -5.25
C ARG A 67 0.37 -5.89 -4.20
N ASP A 68 1.51 -5.28 -3.86
CA ASP A 68 2.43 -5.75 -2.82
C ASP A 68 2.22 -5.10 -1.45
N LEU A 69 1.24 -4.18 -1.32
CA LEU A 69 0.85 -3.58 -0.05
C LEU A 69 -0.16 -4.48 0.69
N TYR A 70 0.02 -4.61 2.00
CA TYR A 70 -0.92 -5.30 2.88
C TYR A 70 -0.82 -4.77 4.32
N VAL A 71 -1.94 -4.86 5.04
CA VAL A 71 -1.97 -4.57 6.48
C VAL A 71 -1.56 -5.82 7.25
N PHE A 72 -0.68 -5.67 8.22
CA PHE A 72 -0.47 -6.66 9.28
C PHE A 72 -0.76 -6.05 10.65
N CYS A 73 -1.17 -6.89 11.60
CA CYS A 73 -1.35 -6.51 12.99
C CYS A 73 -0.88 -7.63 13.92
N ALA A 74 -0.38 -7.26 15.08
CA ALA A 74 -0.05 -8.17 16.17
C ALA A 74 -0.59 -7.65 17.48
N ASN A 75 -0.96 -8.52 18.41
CA ASN A 75 -1.32 -8.11 19.76
C ASN A 75 -0.16 -7.33 20.40
N ALA A 76 -0.44 -6.16 20.93
CA ALA A 76 0.57 -5.36 21.63
C ALA A 76 1.08 -6.02 22.92
N SER A 77 0.30 -6.93 23.52
CA SER A 77 0.63 -7.59 24.78
C SER A 77 1.58 -8.78 24.65
N ASP A 78 1.38 -9.62 23.62
CA ASP A 78 2.10 -10.89 23.44
C ASP A 78 2.79 -11.01 22.08
N GLY A 79 2.52 -10.09 21.15
CA GLY A 79 3.11 -10.07 19.82
C GLY A 79 2.54 -11.08 18.84
N VAL A 80 1.51 -11.85 19.20
CA VAL A 80 0.88 -12.79 18.27
C VAL A 80 0.28 -12.04 17.09
N LEU A 81 0.68 -12.39 15.86
CA LEU A 81 0.15 -11.82 14.63
C LEU A 81 -1.32 -12.23 14.45
N THR A 82 -2.19 -11.25 14.54
CA THR A 82 -3.64 -11.37 14.37
C THR A 82 -4.09 -11.17 12.93
N ALA A 83 -3.30 -10.44 12.15
CA ALA A 83 -3.47 -10.27 10.72
C ALA A 83 -2.11 -10.26 10.01
N HIS A 84 -1.95 -11.13 9.01
CA HIS A 84 -0.82 -11.17 8.10
C HIS A 84 -1.14 -12.13 6.94
N PRO A 85 -0.69 -11.88 5.70
CA PRO A 85 -0.97 -12.75 4.56
C PRO A 85 -0.45 -14.19 4.71
N SER A 86 0.64 -14.41 5.44
CA SER A 86 1.32 -15.71 5.54
C SER A 86 1.84 -16.10 6.93
N LEU A 87 1.91 -15.15 7.89
CA LEU A 87 2.54 -15.36 9.20
C LEU A 87 1.55 -15.23 10.38
N ARG A 88 0.25 -15.29 10.12
CA ARG A 88 -0.76 -15.22 11.17
C ARG A 88 -0.53 -16.31 12.21
N GLY A 89 -0.53 -15.96 13.48
CA GLY A 89 -0.28 -16.85 14.62
C GLY A 89 1.19 -16.92 15.05
N GLU A 90 2.12 -16.43 14.23
CA GLU A 90 3.53 -16.30 14.62
C GLU A 90 3.70 -15.13 15.61
N HIS A 91 4.81 -15.12 16.32
CA HIS A 91 5.16 -14.03 17.24
C HIS A 91 5.99 -12.95 16.54
N LEU A 92 5.46 -11.75 16.47
CA LEU A 92 6.11 -10.62 15.78
C LEU A 92 7.53 -10.36 16.31
N GLN A 93 7.76 -10.43 17.62
CA GLN A 93 9.07 -10.21 18.22
C GLN A 93 10.15 -11.22 17.80
N GLU A 94 9.77 -12.38 17.25
CA GLU A 94 10.67 -13.40 16.74
C GLU A 94 11.02 -13.18 15.27
N ILE A 95 10.29 -12.28 14.60
CA ILE A 95 10.50 -12.01 13.18
C ILE A 95 11.75 -11.15 13.00
N VAL A 96 12.68 -11.69 12.23
CA VAL A 96 13.94 -11.06 11.85
C VAL A 96 13.93 -10.82 10.35
N GLY A 97 14.22 -9.60 9.93
CA GLY A 97 14.40 -9.25 8.54
C GLY A 97 15.60 -9.99 7.94
N LYS A 98 15.61 -10.14 6.63
CA LYS A 98 16.83 -10.60 5.94
C LYS A 98 17.98 -9.65 6.30
N LYS A 99 19.20 -10.14 6.32
CA LYS A 99 20.38 -9.45 6.86
C LYS A 99 20.39 -9.25 8.38
N GLY A 100 19.51 -9.95 9.12
CA GLY A 100 19.57 -10.02 10.58
C GLY A 100 18.94 -8.84 11.33
N TYR A 101 18.17 -7.96 10.66
CA TYR A 101 17.53 -6.83 11.32
C TYR A 101 16.38 -7.29 12.24
N PRO A 102 16.36 -6.93 13.55
CA PRO A 102 15.36 -7.40 14.51
C PRO A 102 14.05 -6.62 14.42
N LEU A 103 13.42 -6.62 13.23
CA LEU A 103 12.27 -5.78 12.91
C LEU A 103 11.09 -5.98 13.88
N GLY A 104 10.83 -7.21 14.29
CA GLY A 104 9.72 -7.49 15.19
C GLY A 104 9.91 -6.90 16.57
N LYS A 105 11.12 -7.00 17.12
CA LYS A 105 11.47 -6.36 18.40
C LYS A 105 11.40 -4.84 18.32
N GLU A 106 11.83 -4.27 17.19
CA GLU A 106 11.76 -2.84 16.91
C GLU A 106 10.32 -2.34 16.92
N ILE A 107 9.41 -3.00 16.20
CA ILE A 107 7.99 -2.64 16.16
C ILE A 107 7.34 -2.81 17.54
N MET A 108 7.56 -3.96 18.20
CA MET A 108 6.98 -4.24 19.53
C MET A 108 7.44 -3.24 20.58
N GLY A 109 8.70 -2.82 20.53
CA GLY A 109 9.27 -1.89 21.51
C GLY A 109 8.93 -0.41 21.27
N ASN A 110 8.58 -0.03 20.06
CA ASN A 110 8.44 1.37 19.68
C ASN A 110 7.04 1.80 19.23
N ALA A 111 6.13 0.87 18.93
CA ALA A 111 4.76 1.22 18.52
C ALA A 111 4.06 1.99 19.65
N ALA A 112 3.36 3.06 19.27
CA ALA A 112 2.65 3.93 20.20
C ALA A 112 1.35 4.42 19.57
N GLU A 113 0.29 4.55 20.37
CA GLU A 113 -0.99 5.08 19.89
C GLU A 113 -0.86 6.52 19.40
N GLY A 114 -1.53 6.81 18.27
CA GLY A 114 -1.57 8.15 17.68
C GLY A 114 -0.26 8.60 17.02
N LYS A 115 0.76 7.73 16.96
CA LYS A 115 2.06 8.04 16.33
C LYS A 115 2.38 7.00 15.26
N ILE A 116 2.49 7.43 14.02
CA ILE A 116 3.00 6.61 12.92
C ILE A 116 4.53 6.75 12.91
N LYS A 117 5.20 5.62 13.04
CA LYS A 117 6.66 5.48 12.95
C LYS A 117 7.01 4.67 11.71
N GLU A 118 8.28 4.66 11.37
CA GLU A 118 8.80 3.92 10.21
C GLU A 118 9.99 3.08 10.64
N VAL A 119 10.10 1.88 10.02
CA VAL A 119 11.25 0.98 10.13
C VAL A 119 11.66 0.51 8.75
N THR A 120 12.97 0.39 8.52
CA THR A 120 13.53 -0.07 7.24
C THR A 120 14.29 -1.37 7.46
N TYR A 121 14.03 -2.35 6.61
CA TYR A 121 14.65 -3.67 6.65
C TYR A 121 14.61 -4.35 5.28
N TRP A 122 15.22 -5.51 5.16
CA TRP A 122 15.22 -6.30 3.92
C TRP A 122 14.22 -7.44 4.01
N TRP A 123 13.30 -7.53 3.03
CA TRP A 123 12.23 -8.52 2.99
C TRP A 123 11.88 -8.93 1.57
N PRO A 124 11.52 -10.22 1.32
CA PRO A 124 11.02 -10.63 0.00
C PRO A 124 9.68 -10.00 -0.32
N ARG A 125 9.43 -9.70 -1.60
CA ARG A 125 8.10 -9.26 -2.04
C ARG A 125 7.12 -10.42 -2.02
N PRO A 126 5.84 -10.19 -1.64
CA PRO A 126 4.79 -11.21 -1.70
C PRO A 126 4.65 -11.79 -3.10
N GLY A 127 4.56 -13.13 -3.21
CA GLY A 127 4.40 -13.83 -4.49
C GLY A 127 5.61 -13.82 -5.41
N GLY A 128 6.73 -13.23 -4.96
CA GLY A 128 8.00 -13.19 -5.69
C GLY A 128 8.96 -14.31 -5.31
N SER A 129 10.21 -14.17 -5.75
CA SER A 129 11.31 -15.02 -5.29
C SER A 129 11.73 -14.66 -3.87
N ASP A 130 12.55 -15.51 -3.23
CA ASP A 130 13.13 -15.23 -1.91
C ASP A 130 14.17 -14.10 -1.91
N LYS A 131 14.39 -13.44 -3.06
CA LYS A 131 15.27 -12.28 -3.16
C LYS A 131 14.73 -11.14 -2.29
N PRO A 132 15.51 -10.65 -1.31
CA PRO A 132 15.08 -9.55 -0.48
C PRO A 132 15.27 -8.21 -1.19
N PHE A 133 14.32 -7.31 -0.95
CA PHE A 133 14.37 -5.90 -1.33
C PHE A 133 14.33 -5.03 -0.07
N GLU A 134 14.78 -3.80 -0.17
CA GLU A 134 14.63 -2.83 0.91
C GLU A 134 13.15 -2.52 1.08
N LYS A 135 12.64 -2.73 2.29
CA LYS A 135 11.25 -2.49 2.67
C LYS A 135 11.18 -1.45 3.77
N HIS A 136 10.34 -0.47 3.57
CA HIS A 136 9.96 0.53 4.54
C HIS A 136 8.58 0.22 5.08
N THR A 137 8.41 0.18 6.38
CA THR A 137 7.13 -0.13 7.01
C THR A 137 6.72 0.96 7.96
N PHE A 138 5.60 1.61 7.66
CA PHE A 138 4.90 2.46 8.61
C PHE A 138 4.16 1.59 9.62
N TYR A 139 4.26 1.94 10.90
CA TYR A 139 3.58 1.19 11.96
C TYR A 139 3.11 2.11 13.08
N THR A 140 2.08 1.67 13.79
CA THR A 140 1.48 2.36 14.93
C THR A 140 0.79 1.37 15.86
N GLN A 141 0.42 1.82 17.06
CA GLN A 141 -0.46 1.07 17.94
C GLN A 141 -1.88 1.60 17.83
N VAL A 142 -2.86 0.71 17.79
CA VAL A 142 -4.29 1.04 17.75
C VAL A 142 -5.11 -0.08 18.39
N VAL A 143 -5.97 0.27 19.34
CA VAL A 143 -6.89 -0.67 20.03
C VAL A 143 -6.19 -1.96 20.50
N GLY A 144 -5.01 -1.82 21.14
CA GLY A 144 -4.22 -2.93 21.66
C GLY A 144 -3.53 -3.80 20.59
N GLN A 145 -3.40 -3.30 19.38
CA GLN A 145 -2.70 -3.95 18.28
C GLN A 145 -1.58 -3.05 17.76
N ASN A 146 -0.45 -3.63 17.44
CA ASN A 146 0.60 -3.00 16.66
C ASN A 146 0.35 -3.35 15.19
N CYS A 147 -0.08 -2.37 14.40
CA CYS A 147 -0.41 -2.55 12.98
C CYS A 147 0.57 -1.82 12.08
N GLY A 148 0.81 -2.34 10.89
CA GLY A 148 1.69 -1.71 9.91
C GLY A 148 1.35 -2.04 8.47
N VAL A 149 1.89 -1.22 7.58
CA VAL A 149 1.88 -1.41 6.12
C VAL A 149 3.25 -1.06 5.59
N GLY A 150 3.83 -1.94 4.79
CA GLY A 150 5.14 -1.71 4.19
C GLY A 150 5.09 -1.59 2.68
N TYR A 151 6.00 -0.78 2.14
CA TYR A 151 6.27 -0.64 0.71
C TYR A 151 7.75 -0.94 0.44
N TYR A 152 8.10 -1.22 -0.82
CA TYR A 152 9.47 -1.51 -1.23
C TYR A 152 10.06 -0.36 -2.02
N GLN A 153 11.31 -0.05 -1.73
CA GLN A 153 12.09 0.90 -2.52
C GLN A 153 12.49 0.25 -3.86
N GLU A 154 12.33 0.98 -4.95
CA GLU A 154 12.81 0.57 -6.28
C GLU A 154 14.26 1.02 -6.51
#